data_537a35718ca134875c3aa36c21a0cedc
#
_entry.id   537a35718ca134875c3aa36c21a0cedc
#
_cell.length_a   1.000
_cell.length_b   1.000
_cell.length_c   1.000
_cell.angle_alpha   90.00
_cell.angle_beta   90.00
_cell.angle_gamma   90.00
#
_symmetry.space_group_name_H-M   'P 1'
#
loop_
_entity.id
_entity.type
_entity.pdbx_description
1 polymer ?
#
loop_
_entity_poly.entity_id
_entity_poly.type
_entity_poly.pdbx_seq_one_letter_code
_entity_poly.pdbx_strand_id
1 'polypeptide(L)'
;LDVFSQLLIPAGVEPAQVRQAELTAVILLLVASNRGVSVLPDWVVREVKYNSDYVTCPLTKDGITRRLYAAIRSEDAEKPFMKELIKLAKLEARKLQAI
;
A
#
# COMPACT_ATOMS: atom_id res chain seq x y z
N LEU A 1 -2.89 6.25 -1.42
CA LEU A 1 -1.93 6.88 -2.32
C LEU A 1 -2.61 7.35 -3.59
N ASP A 2 -2.61 8.64 -3.79
CA ASP A 2 -3.11 9.19 -5.05
C ASP A 2 -1.96 9.31 -6.05
N VAL A 3 -1.70 8.21 -6.74
CA VAL A 3 -0.65 8.15 -7.74
C VAL A 3 -0.93 9.10 -8.91
N PHE A 4 -2.20 9.38 -9.20
CA PHE A 4 -2.56 10.25 -10.33
C PHE A 4 -2.12 11.68 -10.09
N SER A 5 -2.47 12.27 -8.95
CA SER A 5 -2.13 13.65 -8.66
C SER A 5 -0.67 13.85 -8.27
N GLN A 6 -0.06 12.88 -7.61
CA GLN A 6 1.30 13.03 -7.08
C GLN A 6 2.39 12.62 -8.07
N LEU A 7 2.09 11.73 -8.99
CA LEU A 7 3.10 11.20 -9.89
C LEU A 7 2.75 11.37 -11.36
N LEU A 8 1.59 10.88 -11.79
CA LEU A 8 1.26 10.82 -13.22
C LEU A 8 0.99 12.19 -13.81
N ILE A 9 0.17 13.01 -13.16
CA ILE A 9 -0.14 14.36 -13.66
C ILE A 9 1.11 15.23 -13.75
N PRO A 10 1.96 15.32 -12.70
CA PRO A 10 3.20 16.07 -12.80
C PRO A 10 4.14 15.57 -13.90
N ALA A 11 4.12 14.27 -14.20
CA ALA A 11 4.96 13.69 -15.24
C ALA A 11 4.35 13.79 -16.64
N GLY A 12 3.15 14.34 -16.77
CA GLY A 12 2.48 14.45 -18.05
C GLY A 12 1.96 13.15 -18.60
N VAL A 13 1.77 12.15 -17.75
CA VAL A 13 1.30 10.82 -18.13
C VAL A 13 -0.19 10.71 -17.86
N GLU A 14 -0.94 10.31 -18.88
CA GLU A 14 -2.38 10.12 -18.77
C GLU A 14 -2.73 8.67 -19.08
N PRO A 15 -3.34 7.91 -18.13
CA PRO A 15 -3.74 6.54 -18.40
C PRO A 15 -4.82 6.48 -19.48
N ALA A 16 -4.70 5.50 -20.38
CA ALA A 16 -5.73 5.28 -21.38
C ALA A 16 -7.03 4.79 -20.78
N GLN A 17 -6.95 4.02 -19.71
CA GLN A 17 -8.11 3.48 -19.02
C GLN A 17 -7.78 3.25 -17.55
N VAL A 18 -8.72 3.55 -16.66
CA VAL A 18 -8.59 3.32 -15.23
C VAL A 18 -9.71 2.38 -14.81
N ARG A 19 -9.35 1.32 -14.10
CA ARG A 19 -10.29 0.38 -13.48
C ARG A 19 -10.13 0.43 -11.98
N GLN A 20 -11.23 0.23 -11.27
CA GLN A 20 -11.23 0.18 -9.81
C GLN A 20 -11.64 -1.20 -9.36
N ALA A 21 -10.94 -1.70 -8.34
CA ALA A 21 -11.27 -2.94 -7.66
C ALA A 21 -11.07 -2.73 -6.16
N GLU A 22 -11.98 -3.23 -5.35
CA GLU A 22 -11.96 -2.98 -3.91
C GLU A 22 -11.09 -3.95 -3.15
N LEU A 23 -10.83 -5.14 -3.71
CA LEU A 23 -10.03 -6.16 -3.06
C LEU A 23 -8.65 -6.25 -3.68
N THR A 24 -7.62 -6.20 -2.84
CA THR A 24 -6.23 -6.33 -3.28
C THR A 24 -5.99 -7.63 -4.05
N ALA A 25 -6.58 -8.73 -3.60
CA ALA A 25 -6.45 -10.02 -4.28
C ALA A 25 -6.95 -9.96 -5.73
N VAL A 26 -8.03 -9.23 -5.99
CA VAL A 26 -8.56 -9.03 -7.33
C VAL A 26 -7.62 -8.16 -8.16
N ILE A 27 -7.07 -7.11 -7.57
CA ILE A 27 -6.10 -6.24 -8.25
C ILE A 27 -4.89 -7.08 -8.70
N LEU A 28 -4.34 -7.89 -7.82
CA LEU A 28 -3.18 -8.72 -8.14
C LEU A 28 -3.51 -9.76 -9.22
N LEU A 29 -4.73 -10.29 -9.19
CA LEU A 29 -5.17 -11.24 -10.23
C LEU A 29 -5.26 -10.56 -11.61
N LEU A 30 -5.77 -9.34 -11.66
CA LEU A 30 -5.84 -8.59 -12.92
C LEU A 30 -4.44 -8.29 -13.47
N VAL A 31 -3.51 -7.91 -12.60
CA VAL A 31 -2.12 -7.67 -13.00
C VAL A 31 -1.48 -8.96 -13.51
N ALA A 32 -1.63 -10.06 -12.79
CA ALA A 32 -1.10 -11.37 -13.17
C ALA A 32 -1.67 -11.87 -14.49
N SER A 33 -2.91 -11.48 -14.80
CA SER A 33 -3.58 -11.84 -16.06
C SER A 33 -3.22 -10.93 -17.23
N ASN A 34 -2.24 -10.06 -17.05
CA ASN A 34 -1.78 -9.12 -18.07
C ASN A 34 -2.86 -8.12 -18.51
N ARG A 35 -3.68 -7.67 -17.55
CA ARG A 35 -4.76 -6.72 -17.82
C ARG A 35 -4.45 -5.30 -17.37
N GLY A 36 -3.25 -5.05 -16.87
CA GLY A 36 -2.84 -3.72 -16.49
C GLY A 36 -1.75 -3.72 -15.43
N VAL A 37 -1.52 -2.56 -14.89
CA VAL A 37 -0.57 -2.33 -13.80
C VAL A 37 -1.29 -1.73 -12.62
N SER A 38 -0.71 -1.88 -11.43
CA SER A 38 -1.26 -1.29 -10.22
C SER A 38 -0.15 -0.77 -9.33
N VAL A 39 -0.49 0.20 -8.47
CA VAL A 39 0.41 0.74 -7.47
C VAL A 39 -0.06 0.25 -6.11
N LEU A 40 0.80 -0.45 -5.41
CA LEU A 40 0.50 -1.03 -4.10
C LEU A 40 1.68 -0.79 -3.16
N PRO A 41 1.45 -0.76 -1.83
CA PRO A 41 2.55 -0.75 -0.88
C PRO A 41 3.43 -1.99 -1.03
N ASP A 42 4.72 -1.84 -0.81
CA ASP A 42 5.67 -2.94 -0.96
C ASP A 42 5.39 -4.12 -0.02
N TRP A 43 4.94 -3.83 1.20
CA TRP A 43 4.61 -4.89 2.16
C TRP A 43 3.42 -5.73 1.71
N VAL A 44 2.50 -5.18 0.91
CA VAL A 44 1.37 -5.93 0.36
C VAL A 44 1.87 -6.96 -0.65
N VAL A 45 2.73 -6.54 -1.58
CA VAL A 45 3.22 -7.46 -2.62
C VAL A 45 4.19 -8.49 -2.06
N ARG A 46 4.91 -8.17 -0.98
CA ARG A 46 5.81 -9.14 -0.32
C ARG A 46 5.04 -10.27 0.37
N GLU A 47 3.82 -10.00 0.84
CA GLU A 47 2.99 -11.02 1.48
C GLU A 47 2.49 -12.08 0.50
N VAL A 48 2.45 -11.77 -0.78
CA VAL A 48 1.94 -12.70 -1.80
C VAL A 48 3.11 -13.52 -2.34
N LYS A 49 3.40 -14.65 -1.69
CA LYS A 49 4.61 -15.44 -1.93
C LYS A 49 4.50 -16.43 -3.09
N TYR A 50 3.32 -16.67 -3.60
CA TYR A 50 3.13 -17.74 -4.59
C TYR A 50 2.87 -17.25 -5.99
N ASN A 51 2.86 -15.98 -6.24
CA ASN A 51 2.53 -15.50 -7.56
C ASN A 51 3.78 -15.00 -8.26
N SER A 52 4.27 -15.79 -9.23
CA SER A 52 5.40 -15.43 -10.07
C SER A 52 4.97 -14.78 -11.39
N ASP A 53 3.68 -14.52 -11.56
CA ASP A 53 3.14 -14.04 -12.83
C ASP A 53 3.20 -12.53 -12.99
N TYR A 54 3.75 -11.82 -12.01
CA TYR A 54 3.97 -10.40 -12.09
C TYR A 54 5.34 -10.04 -11.49
N VAL A 55 5.82 -8.86 -11.86
CA VAL A 55 7.06 -8.30 -11.30
C VAL A 55 6.75 -6.97 -10.64
N THR A 56 7.61 -6.54 -9.72
CA THR A 56 7.46 -5.26 -9.05
C THR A 56 8.65 -4.36 -9.34
N CYS A 57 8.41 -3.08 -9.39
CA CYS A 57 9.47 -2.09 -9.52
C CYS A 57 9.10 -0.83 -8.72
N PRO A 58 10.09 -0.09 -8.22
CA PRO A 58 9.83 1.19 -7.55
C PRO A 58 9.23 2.19 -8.52
N LEU A 59 8.34 3.06 -8.02
CA LEU A 59 7.75 4.13 -8.81
C LEU A 59 8.77 5.20 -9.19
N THR A 60 9.72 5.45 -8.29
CA THR A 60 10.82 6.39 -8.50
C THR A 60 12.10 5.70 -8.07
N LYS A 61 13.25 6.35 -8.28
CA LYS A 61 14.54 5.80 -7.92
C LYS A 61 14.60 5.32 -6.46
N ASP A 62 14.01 6.11 -5.55
CA ASP A 62 14.02 5.81 -4.11
C ASP A 62 12.67 5.32 -3.59
N GLY A 63 11.71 5.12 -4.49
CA GLY A 63 10.34 4.78 -4.10
C GLY A 63 9.60 5.98 -3.52
N ILE A 64 8.36 5.75 -3.08
CA ILE A 64 7.54 6.75 -2.41
C ILE A 64 7.17 6.21 -1.04
N THR A 65 7.51 6.97 0.00
CA THR A 65 7.21 6.60 1.38
C THR A 65 6.03 7.40 1.89
N ARG A 66 5.13 6.75 2.57
CA ARG A 66 3.97 7.38 3.20
C ARG A 66 3.89 6.98 4.66
N ARG A 67 3.23 7.84 5.45
CA ARG A 67 2.99 7.57 6.86
C ARG A 67 1.60 6.99 7.04
N LEU A 68 1.52 5.98 7.88
CA LEU A 68 0.26 5.37 8.29
C LEU A 68 -0.04 5.80 9.72
N TYR A 69 -1.27 6.20 9.96
CA TYR A 69 -1.68 6.74 11.26
C TYR A 69 -2.78 5.89 11.87
N ALA A 70 -2.70 5.69 13.18
CA ALA A 70 -3.82 5.15 13.95
C ALA A 70 -4.70 6.32 14.41
N ALA A 71 -5.97 6.29 14.04
CA ALA A 71 -6.93 7.31 14.44
C ALA A 71 -7.85 6.74 15.51
N ILE A 72 -7.92 7.42 16.66
CA ILE A 72 -8.77 7.01 17.79
C ILE A 72 -9.56 8.22 18.27
N ARG A 73 -10.67 7.94 18.96
CA ARG A 73 -11.41 9.01 19.62
C ARG A 73 -10.60 9.50 20.83
N SER A 74 -10.59 10.81 21.05
CA SER A 74 -9.83 11.41 22.16
C SER A 74 -10.25 10.86 23.52
N GLU A 75 -11.52 10.54 23.69
CA GLU A 75 -12.07 9.97 24.93
C GLU A 75 -11.56 8.56 25.23
N ASP A 76 -11.04 7.85 24.21
CA ASP A 76 -10.52 6.49 24.35
C ASP A 76 -8.99 6.44 24.48
N ALA A 77 -8.31 7.58 24.35
CA ALA A 77 -6.86 7.63 24.27
C ALA A 77 -6.15 7.09 25.52
N GLU A 78 -6.77 7.25 26.69
CA GLU A 78 -6.18 6.83 27.95
C GLU A 78 -6.57 5.40 28.37
N LYS A 79 -7.44 4.74 27.64
CA LYS A 79 -7.85 3.37 27.97
C LYS A 79 -6.68 2.40 27.80
N PRO A 80 -6.41 1.50 28.76
CA PRO A 80 -5.26 0.60 28.71
C PRO A 80 -5.24 -0.28 27.46
N PHE A 81 -6.38 -0.82 27.02
CA PHE A 81 -6.42 -1.65 25.83
C PHE A 81 -6.07 -0.86 24.58
N MET A 82 -6.44 0.42 24.51
CA MET A 82 -6.13 1.26 23.36
C MET A 82 -4.64 1.57 23.28
N LYS A 83 -4.03 1.89 24.41
CA LYS A 83 -2.58 2.12 24.48
C LYS A 83 -1.80 0.88 24.07
N GLU A 84 -2.23 -0.28 24.52
CA GLU A 84 -1.58 -1.55 24.20
C GLU A 84 -1.72 -1.88 22.71
N LEU A 85 -2.91 -1.67 22.14
CA LEU A 85 -3.14 -1.89 20.71
C LEU A 85 -2.23 -1.03 19.85
N ILE A 86 -2.13 0.27 20.17
CA ILE A 86 -1.27 1.18 19.41
C ILE A 86 0.20 0.78 19.53
N LYS A 87 0.63 0.39 20.72
CA LYS A 87 2.00 -0.08 20.97
C LYS A 87 2.31 -1.31 20.10
N LEU A 88 1.43 -2.29 20.09
CA LEU A 88 1.60 -3.51 19.30
C LEU A 88 1.58 -3.19 17.80
N ALA A 89 0.69 -2.32 17.36
CA ALA A 89 0.61 -1.92 15.96
C ALA A 89 1.91 -1.26 15.49
N LYS A 90 2.50 -0.40 16.32
CA LYS A 90 3.78 0.24 15.99
C LYS A 90 4.91 -0.77 15.90
N LEU A 91 4.95 -1.75 16.79
CA LEU A 91 5.97 -2.79 16.76
C LEU A 91 5.85 -3.64 15.49
N GLU A 92 4.65 -4.06 15.13
CA GLU A 92 4.44 -4.85 13.92
C GLU A 92 4.74 -4.05 12.65
N ALA A 93 4.40 -2.77 12.61
CA ALA A 93 4.71 -1.91 11.48
C ALA A 93 6.23 -1.79 11.26
N ARG A 94 7.00 -1.68 12.33
CA ARG A 94 8.47 -1.64 12.23
C ARG A 94 9.03 -2.93 11.65
N LYS A 95 8.48 -4.09 12.02
CA LYS A 95 8.89 -5.36 11.46
C LYS A 95 8.66 -5.43 9.96
N LEU A 96 7.54 -4.87 9.49
CA LEU A 96 7.25 -4.81 8.06
C LEU A 96 8.26 -3.95 7.30
N GLN A 97 8.74 -2.87 7.92
CA GLN A 97 9.72 -1.98 7.30
C GLN A 97 11.14 -2.53 7.31
N ALA A 98 11.45 -3.44 8.22
CA ALA A 98 12.81 -3.95 8.43
C ALA A 98 13.24 -5.01 7.42
N ILE A 99 12.40 -5.39 6.49
CA ILE A 99 12.69 -6.42 5.50
C ILE A 99 13.36 -5.85 4.25
#